data_04d2af69b740c23132756785ecc2b59e
#
_entry.id   04d2af69b740c23132756785ecc2b59e
#
_cell.length_a   1.000
_cell.length_b   1.000
_cell.length_c   1.000
_cell.angle_alpha   90.00
_cell.angle_beta   90.00
_cell.angle_gamma   90.00
#
_symmetry.space_group_name_H-M   'P 1'
#
loop_
_entity.id
_entity.type
_entity.pdbx_description
1 polymer ?
#
loop_
_entity_poly.entity_id
_entity_poly.type
_entity_poly.pdbx_seq_one_letter_code
_entity_poly.pdbx_strand_id
1 'polypeptide(L)'
;EELIVILEKKKNFEELIEYSEKLLQADKLHEQAFYMLILAYSAIGNITMAKKKLSQLIKTYDEEYGEKPPKDLMSKIMNIEGLQ
;
A
#
# COMPACT_ATOMS: atom_id res chain seq x y z
N GLU A 1 -0.64 -8.77 -27.61
CA GLU A 1 -0.43 -9.65 -26.45
C GLU A 1 0.15 -8.91 -25.26
N GLU A 2 1.17 -8.08 -25.47
CA GLU A 2 1.75 -7.28 -24.38
C GLU A 2 0.74 -6.33 -23.77
N LEU A 3 -0.11 -5.73 -24.59
CA LEU A 3 -1.16 -4.83 -24.12
C LEU A 3 -2.16 -5.55 -23.23
N ILE A 4 -2.54 -6.78 -23.60
CA ILE A 4 -3.48 -7.57 -22.82
C ILE A 4 -2.89 -7.91 -21.45
N VAL A 5 -1.60 -8.30 -21.42
CA VAL A 5 -0.89 -8.62 -20.17
C VAL A 5 -0.83 -7.40 -19.25
N ILE A 6 -0.57 -6.21 -19.79
CA ILE A 6 -0.53 -4.96 -19.02
C ILE A 6 -1.90 -4.65 -18.42
N LEU A 7 -2.97 -4.81 -19.22
CA LEU A 7 -4.34 -4.57 -18.75
C LEU A 7 -4.74 -5.55 -17.65
N GLU A 8 -4.35 -6.81 -17.77
CA GLU A 8 -4.63 -7.81 -16.75
C GLU A 8 -3.90 -7.51 -15.45
N LYS A 9 -2.64 -7.08 -15.52
CA LYS A 9 -1.88 -6.68 -14.34
C LYS A 9 -2.53 -5.49 -13.64
N LYS A 10 -2.94 -4.48 -14.39
CA LYS A 10 -3.60 -3.30 -13.84
C LYS A 10 -4.91 -3.69 -13.13
N LYS A 11 -5.71 -4.54 -13.76
CA LYS A 11 -6.94 -5.03 -13.16
C LYS A 11 -6.68 -5.79 -11.87
N ASN A 12 -5.64 -6.64 -11.85
CA ASN A 12 -5.27 -7.39 -10.65
C ASN A 12 -4.85 -6.47 -9.52
N PHE A 13 -4.13 -5.38 -9.81
CA PHE A 13 -3.76 -4.40 -8.81
C PHE A 13 -4.97 -3.61 -8.30
N GLU A 14 -5.93 -3.30 -9.17
CA GLU A 14 -7.17 -2.64 -8.75
C GLU A 14 -7.97 -3.53 -7.79
N GLU A 15 -8.06 -4.82 -8.09
CA GLU A 15 -8.71 -5.80 -7.20
C GLU A 15 -7.97 -5.92 -5.87
N LEU A 16 -6.63 -5.89 -5.91
CA LEU A 16 -5.80 -5.95 -4.72
C LEU A 16 -6.02 -4.71 -3.85
N ILE A 17 -6.14 -3.54 -4.45
CA ILE A 17 -6.44 -2.29 -3.74
C ILE A 17 -7.79 -2.43 -3.01
N GLU A 18 -8.81 -2.89 -3.71
CA GLU A 18 -10.14 -3.06 -3.13
C GLU A 18 -10.13 -4.05 -1.96
N TYR A 19 -9.45 -5.17 -2.13
CA TYR A 19 -9.31 -6.19 -1.08
C TYR A 19 -8.56 -5.63 0.13
N SER A 20 -7.45 -4.92 -0.12
CA SER A 20 -6.64 -4.33 0.95
C SER A 20 -7.41 -3.26 1.73
N GLU A 21 -8.21 -2.44 1.04
CA GLU A 21 -9.06 -1.45 1.70
C GLU A 21 -10.07 -2.12 2.63
N LYS A 22 -10.65 -3.25 2.21
CA LYS A 22 -11.58 -4.01 3.05
C LYS A 22 -10.90 -4.57 4.29
N LEU A 23 -9.67 -5.07 4.14
CA LEU A 23 -8.90 -5.56 5.28
C LEU A 23 -8.64 -4.44 6.29
N LEU A 24 -8.34 -3.24 5.81
CA LEU A 24 -8.09 -2.08 6.66
C LEU A 24 -9.35 -1.57 7.34
N GLN A 25 -10.52 -1.79 6.77
CA GLN A 25 -11.78 -1.49 7.43
C GLN A 25 -12.03 -2.40 8.65
N ALA A 26 -11.60 -3.65 8.54
CA ALA A 26 -11.73 -4.61 9.63
C ALA A 26 -10.63 -4.44 10.68
N ASP A 27 -9.41 -4.09 10.24
CA ASP A 27 -8.24 -3.91 11.10
C ASP A 27 -7.40 -2.74 10.57
N LYS A 28 -7.54 -1.58 11.19
CA LYS A 28 -6.87 -0.34 10.74
C LYS A 28 -5.35 -0.38 10.83
N LEU A 29 -4.78 -1.38 11.51
CA LEU A 29 -3.34 -1.58 11.61
C LEU A 29 -2.88 -2.87 10.97
N HIS A 30 -3.62 -3.37 10.00
CA HIS A 30 -3.24 -4.57 9.25
C HIS A 30 -2.03 -4.24 8.37
N GLU A 31 -0.85 -4.59 8.85
CA GLU A 31 0.42 -4.25 8.19
C GLU A 31 0.51 -4.78 6.76
N GLN A 32 0.12 -6.03 6.55
CA GLN A 32 0.16 -6.63 5.22
C GLN A 32 -0.77 -5.90 4.25
N ALA A 33 -1.95 -5.49 4.72
CA ALA A 33 -2.89 -4.75 3.89
C ALA A 33 -2.33 -3.39 3.48
N PHE A 34 -1.68 -2.65 4.40
CA PHE A 34 -1.02 -1.40 4.07
C PHE A 34 0.08 -1.60 3.03
N TYR A 35 0.90 -2.62 3.22
CA TYR A 35 1.98 -2.92 2.27
C TYR A 35 1.41 -3.21 0.87
N MET A 36 0.43 -4.11 0.79
CA MET A 36 -0.21 -4.46 -0.49
C MET A 36 -0.85 -3.26 -1.16
N LEU A 37 -1.52 -2.43 -0.37
CA LEU A 37 -2.20 -1.24 -0.87
C LEU A 37 -1.22 -0.24 -1.47
N ILE A 38 -0.15 0.06 -0.74
CA ILE A 38 0.89 0.98 -1.20
C ILE A 38 1.58 0.43 -2.44
N LEU A 39 1.91 -0.88 -2.42
CA LEU A 39 2.52 -1.55 -3.56
C LEU A 39 1.62 -1.47 -4.80
N ALA A 40 0.33 -1.76 -4.65
CA ALA A 40 -0.61 -1.76 -5.76
C ALA A 40 -0.79 -0.37 -6.37
N TYR A 41 -0.95 0.66 -5.54
CA TYR A 41 -1.04 2.04 -6.04
C TYR A 41 0.23 2.44 -6.78
N SER A 42 1.40 2.09 -6.23
CA SER A 42 2.68 2.38 -6.87
C SER A 42 2.81 1.67 -8.21
N ALA A 43 2.38 0.41 -8.28
CA ALA A 43 2.47 -0.41 -9.49
C ALA A 43 1.62 0.13 -10.65
N ILE A 44 0.46 0.73 -10.33
CA ILE A 44 -0.39 1.33 -11.37
C ILE A 44 -0.02 2.79 -11.66
N GLY A 45 1.05 3.28 -11.06
CA GLY A 45 1.55 4.63 -11.31
C GLY A 45 0.90 5.72 -10.47
N ASN A 46 0.05 5.36 -9.51
CA ASN A 46 -0.61 6.33 -8.66
C ASN A 46 0.22 6.59 -7.40
N ILE A 47 1.36 7.26 -7.58
CA ILE A 47 2.30 7.52 -6.50
C ILE A 47 1.71 8.45 -5.44
N THR A 48 0.86 9.38 -5.84
CA THR A 48 0.19 10.28 -4.91
C THR A 48 -0.62 9.50 -3.86
N MET A 49 -1.41 8.54 -4.31
CA MET A 49 -2.18 7.70 -3.39
C MET A 49 -1.30 6.76 -2.57
N ALA A 50 -0.23 6.24 -3.18
CA ALA A 50 0.72 5.40 -2.45
C ALA A 50 1.32 6.16 -1.27
N LYS A 51 1.77 7.40 -1.49
CA LYS A 51 2.33 8.25 -0.44
C LYS A 51 1.28 8.64 0.60
N LYS A 52 0.06 8.88 0.17
CA LYS A 52 -1.05 9.19 1.08
C LYS A 52 -1.30 8.03 2.04
N LYS A 53 -1.31 6.80 1.53
CA LYS A 53 -1.50 5.61 2.36
C LYS A 53 -0.33 5.38 3.32
N LEU A 54 0.89 5.66 2.88
CA LEU A 54 2.05 5.60 3.76
C LEU A 54 1.91 6.60 4.91
N SER A 55 1.48 7.83 4.62
CA SER A 55 1.25 8.84 5.65
C SER A 55 0.16 8.40 6.64
N GLN A 56 -0.89 7.76 6.16
CA GLN A 56 -1.95 7.22 7.00
C GLN A 56 -1.41 6.12 7.93
N LEU A 57 -0.55 5.25 7.43
CA LEU A 57 0.09 4.21 8.23
C LEU A 57 0.87 4.83 9.38
N ILE A 58 1.72 5.80 9.09
CA ILE A 58 2.55 6.47 10.08
C ILE A 58 1.67 7.16 11.13
N LYS A 59 0.65 7.88 10.69
CA LYS A 59 -0.28 8.58 11.57
C LYS A 59 -1.04 7.61 12.48
N THR A 60 -1.51 6.50 11.92
CA THR A 60 -2.27 5.51 12.68
C THR A 60 -1.40 4.87 13.77
N TYR A 61 -0.14 4.53 13.46
CA TYR A 61 0.78 4.01 14.47
C TYR A 61 1.04 5.03 15.57
N ASP A 62 1.21 6.30 15.22
CA ASP A 62 1.42 7.36 16.19
C ASP A 62 0.22 7.51 17.12
N GLU A 63 -0.98 7.50 16.57
CA GLU A 63 -2.22 7.65 17.35
C GLU A 63 -2.48 6.44 18.27
N GLU A 64 -2.22 5.23 17.80
CA GLU A 64 -2.53 4.01 18.53
C GLU A 64 -1.44 3.63 19.54
N TYR A 65 -0.17 3.84 19.22
CA TYR A 65 0.94 3.36 20.03
C TYR A 65 1.93 4.46 20.42
N GLY A 66 1.83 5.66 19.85
CA GLY A 66 2.81 6.71 20.05
C GLY A 66 4.18 6.36 19.49
N GLU A 67 4.22 5.49 18.50
CA GLU A 67 5.46 4.98 17.90
C GLU A 67 5.41 5.08 16.38
N LYS A 68 6.57 4.89 15.75
CA LYS A 68 6.67 4.75 14.30
C LYS A 68 6.37 3.32 13.91
N PRO A 69 5.95 3.06 12.65
CA PRO A 69 5.77 1.68 12.17
C PRO A 69 7.07 0.88 12.30
N PRO A 70 6.98 -0.47 12.37
CA PRO A 70 8.17 -1.31 12.47
C PRO A 70 9.17 -1.04 11.36
N LYS A 71 10.46 -1.08 11.69
CA LYS A 71 11.54 -0.81 10.72
C LYS A 71 11.48 -1.75 9.52
N ASP A 72 11.17 -3.03 9.76
CA ASP A 72 11.08 -4.02 8.69
C ASP A 72 9.99 -3.66 7.69
N LEU A 73 8.83 -3.25 8.20
CA LEU A 73 7.71 -2.83 7.36
C LEU A 73 8.08 -1.56 6.57
N MET A 74 8.65 -0.57 7.23
CA MET A 74 9.07 0.67 6.58
C MET A 74 10.12 0.41 5.50
N SER A 75 11.07 -0.48 5.76
CA SER A 75 12.09 -0.86 4.77
C SER A 75 11.46 -1.51 3.54
N LYS A 76 10.50 -2.40 3.72
CA LYS A 76 9.78 -3.04 2.61
C LYS A 76 9.05 -2.00 1.78
N ILE A 77 8.36 -1.07 2.43
CA ILE A 77 7.59 -0.02 1.75
C ILE A 77 8.52 0.93 1.00
N MET A 78 9.60 1.37 1.64
CA MET A 78 10.54 2.31 1.02
C MET A 78 11.33 1.70 -0.13
N ASN A 79 11.39 0.36 -0.22
CA ASN A 79 11.99 -0.33 -1.35
C ASN A 79 11.04 -0.43 -2.55
N ILE A 80 9.78 -0.07 -2.40
CA ILE A 80 8.83 -0.06 -3.50
C ILE A 80 9.26 1.02 -4.50
N GLU A 81 9.35 0.63 -5.77
CA GLU A 81 9.73 1.53 -6.85
C GLU A 81 8.75 2.71 -6.94
N GLY A 82 9.28 3.90 -7.03
CA GLY A 82 8.48 5.12 -7.12
C GLY A 82 8.26 5.84 -5.80
N LEU A 83 8.55 5.20 -4.66
CA LEU A 83 8.42 5.82 -3.34
C LEU A 83 9.74 6.36 -2.79
N GLN A 84 10.80 6.11 -3.49
CA GLN A 84 12.13 6.55 -3.08
C GLN A 84 12.37 8.01 -3.38
#